data_afcd35efc14a97b895a98c46736a525b
#
_entry.id   afcd35efc14a97b895a98c46736a525b
#
_cell.length_a   1.000
_cell.length_b   1.000
_cell.length_c   1.000
_cell.angle_alpha   90.00
_cell.angle_beta   90.00
_cell.angle_gamma   90.00
#
_symmetry.space_group_name_H-M   'P 1'
#
loop_
_entity.id
_entity.type
_entity.pdbx_description
1 polymer ?
#
loop_
_entity_poly.entity_id
_entity_poly.type
_entity_poly.pdbx_seq_one_letter_code
_entity_poly.pdbx_strand_id
1 'polypeptide(L)'
;MLYFRKRIARPTVVREVERTDECITELFQLWNESVRASHHFLAEADIERLIPFVHQALRSVESLVVARHGGRLVGFIGMENRKIEMLFVSPDYFGCGFGRVLAEVAVREYGCRYVDVNVQNPQAADFYRRLGFRVFERSETDGQRNPFPLLRMELVECCNDI
;
A
#
# COMPACT_ATOMS: atom_id res chain seq x y z
N MET A 1 10.17 27.42 14.97
CA MET A 1 8.83 26.85 15.16
C MET A 1 8.97 25.35 15.31
N LEU A 2 8.93 24.86 16.54
CA LEU A 2 9.07 23.43 16.85
C LEU A 2 7.75 22.72 16.46
N TYR A 3 7.75 22.01 15.36
CA TYR A 3 6.68 21.05 15.05
C TYR A 3 6.76 19.91 16.06
N PHE A 4 5.93 19.97 17.08
CA PHE A 4 5.64 18.79 17.88
C PHE A 4 5.00 17.75 16.94
N ARG A 5 5.78 16.79 16.42
CA ARG A 5 5.22 15.56 15.92
C ARG A 5 4.49 14.90 17.09
N LYS A 6 3.16 14.99 17.08
CA LYS A 6 2.35 14.16 17.97
C LYS A 6 2.89 12.75 17.87
N ARG A 7 3.44 12.24 18.98
CA ARG A 7 3.74 10.81 19.06
C ARG A 7 2.40 10.08 19.03
N ILE A 8 1.97 9.73 17.82
CA ILE A 8 0.80 8.88 17.65
C ILE A 8 1.24 7.49 18.09
N ALA A 9 0.48 6.88 18.99
CA ALA A 9 0.74 5.52 19.43
C ALA A 9 0.77 4.56 18.21
N ARG A 10 1.59 3.51 18.29
CA ARG A 10 1.65 2.51 17.23
C ARG A 10 0.26 1.94 16.95
N PRO A 11 -0.11 1.70 15.69
CA PRO A 11 -1.37 1.09 15.35
C PRO A 11 -1.40 -0.36 15.84
N THR A 12 -2.60 -0.86 16.12
CA THR A 12 -2.83 -2.29 16.28
C THR A 12 -2.87 -2.91 14.89
N VAL A 13 -2.03 -3.91 14.66
CA VAL A 13 -1.99 -4.65 13.40
C VAL A 13 -2.82 -5.91 13.55
N VAL A 14 -3.82 -6.08 12.70
CA VAL A 14 -4.68 -7.26 12.66
C VAL A 14 -4.35 -8.08 11.43
N ARG A 15 -3.89 -9.30 11.67
CA ARG A 15 -3.57 -10.30 10.64
C ARG A 15 -4.80 -11.18 10.41
N GLU A 16 -4.88 -11.80 9.24
CA GLU A 16 -5.98 -12.74 8.92
C GLU A 16 -7.37 -12.13 9.16
N VAL A 17 -7.61 -11.00 8.53
CA VAL A 17 -8.88 -10.27 8.63
C VAL A 17 -10.01 -11.08 8.04
N GLU A 18 -11.11 -11.23 8.79
CA GLU A 18 -12.35 -11.79 8.25
C GLU A 18 -12.94 -10.81 7.22
N ARG A 19 -13.12 -11.28 5.98
CA ARG A 19 -13.54 -10.46 4.84
C ARG A 19 -15.06 -10.42 4.70
N THR A 20 -15.74 -9.95 5.75
CA THR A 20 -17.18 -9.70 5.73
C THR A 20 -17.50 -8.55 4.76
N ASP A 21 -18.75 -8.42 4.36
CA ASP A 21 -19.19 -7.32 3.51
C ASP A 21 -18.96 -5.96 4.17
N GLU A 22 -19.14 -5.87 5.48
CA GLU A 22 -18.86 -4.67 6.28
C GLU A 22 -17.36 -4.32 6.23
N CYS A 23 -16.50 -5.32 6.42
CA CYS A 23 -15.06 -5.14 6.36
C CYS A 23 -14.61 -4.67 4.96
N ILE A 24 -15.09 -5.30 3.91
CA ILE A 24 -14.79 -4.91 2.53
C ILE A 24 -15.26 -3.49 2.25
N THR A 25 -16.44 -3.09 2.71
CA THR A 25 -16.97 -1.73 2.57
C THR A 25 -16.06 -0.70 3.26
N GLU A 26 -15.62 -0.99 4.48
CA GLU A 26 -14.71 -0.12 5.25
C GLU A 26 -13.35 0.03 4.55
N LEU A 27 -12.78 -1.06 4.07
CA LEU A 27 -11.52 -1.07 3.32
C LEU A 27 -11.62 -0.33 1.99
N PHE A 28 -12.70 -0.53 1.26
CA PHE A 28 -12.97 0.17 0.01
C PHE A 28 -13.10 1.69 0.23
N GLN A 29 -13.80 2.10 1.27
CA GLN A 29 -13.95 3.52 1.61
C GLN A 29 -12.59 4.15 1.92
N LEU A 30 -11.74 3.48 2.69
CA LEU A 30 -10.37 3.94 2.95
C LEU A 30 -9.56 4.06 1.66
N TRP A 31 -9.62 3.05 0.78
CA TRP A 31 -8.97 3.10 -0.51
C TRP A 31 -9.43 4.29 -1.33
N ASN A 32 -10.74 4.52 -1.43
CA ASN A 32 -11.31 5.62 -2.21
C ASN A 32 -10.84 6.99 -1.71
N GLU A 33 -10.82 7.20 -0.41
CA GLU A 33 -10.31 8.43 0.20
C GLU A 33 -8.81 8.59 -0.03
N SER A 34 -8.04 7.52 0.15
CA SER A 34 -6.59 7.53 0.02
C SER A 34 -6.14 7.77 -1.43
N VAL A 35 -6.74 7.09 -2.39
CA VAL A 35 -6.36 7.24 -3.81
C VAL A 35 -6.66 8.65 -4.31
N ARG A 36 -7.77 9.23 -3.91
CA ARG A 36 -8.13 10.62 -4.28
C ARG A 36 -7.20 11.65 -3.66
N ALA A 37 -6.69 11.39 -2.47
CA ALA A 37 -5.76 12.27 -1.77
C ALA A 37 -4.31 12.18 -2.26
N SER A 38 -3.93 11.08 -2.93
CA SER A 38 -2.52 10.81 -3.27
C SER A 38 -2.24 10.57 -4.75
N HIS A 39 -3.20 10.03 -5.51
CA HIS A 39 -3.02 9.65 -6.92
C HIS A 39 -3.58 10.72 -7.86
N HIS A 40 -3.02 11.94 -7.79
CA HIS A 40 -3.50 13.09 -8.56
C HIS A 40 -3.32 12.95 -10.08
N PHE A 41 -2.55 11.98 -10.54
CA PHE A 41 -2.41 11.64 -11.96
C PHE A 41 -3.59 10.85 -12.52
N LEU A 42 -4.47 10.31 -11.66
CA LEU A 42 -5.69 9.63 -12.08
C LEU A 42 -6.84 10.63 -12.24
N ALA A 43 -7.50 10.57 -13.39
CA ALA A 43 -8.77 11.25 -13.61
C ALA A 43 -9.91 10.50 -12.89
N GLU A 44 -11.05 11.17 -12.67
CA GLU A 44 -12.22 10.52 -12.06
C GLU A 44 -12.65 9.26 -12.82
N ALA A 45 -12.65 9.29 -14.15
CA ALA A 45 -12.96 8.14 -14.98
C ALA A 45 -11.99 6.95 -14.77
N ASP A 46 -10.72 7.22 -14.48
CA ASP A 46 -9.73 6.20 -14.16
C ASP A 46 -10.03 5.53 -12.81
N ILE A 47 -10.37 6.34 -11.81
CA ILE A 47 -10.75 5.85 -10.48
C ILE A 47 -12.03 5.00 -10.57
N GLU A 48 -13.05 5.46 -11.28
CA GLU A 48 -14.30 4.71 -11.49
C GLU A 48 -14.06 3.35 -12.15
N ARG A 49 -13.15 3.29 -13.12
CA ARG A 49 -12.77 2.02 -13.77
C ARG A 49 -12.06 1.05 -12.83
N LEU A 50 -11.34 1.54 -11.83
CA LEU A 50 -10.65 0.72 -10.85
C LEU A 50 -11.58 0.12 -9.80
N ILE A 51 -12.73 0.71 -9.53
CA ILE A 51 -13.64 0.31 -8.45
C ILE A 51 -13.97 -1.19 -8.46
N PRO A 52 -14.44 -1.81 -9.57
CA PRO A 52 -14.75 -3.24 -9.55
C PRO A 52 -13.51 -4.11 -9.30
N PHE A 53 -12.35 -3.72 -9.79
CA PHE A 53 -11.10 -4.45 -9.57
C PHE A 53 -10.64 -4.37 -8.12
N VAL A 54 -10.82 -3.22 -7.48
CA VAL A 54 -10.48 -3.04 -6.06
C VAL A 54 -11.39 -3.88 -5.18
N HIS A 55 -12.69 -3.90 -5.42
CA HIS A 55 -13.63 -4.76 -4.69
C HIS A 55 -13.24 -6.23 -4.83
N GLN A 56 -12.91 -6.68 -6.03
CA GLN A 56 -12.48 -8.05 -6.26
C GLN A 56 -11.14 -8.34 -5.57
N ALA A 57 -10.17 -7.44 -5.67
CA ALA A 57 -8.86 -7.62 -5.04
C ALA A 57 -8.97 -7.69 -3.50
N LEU A 58 -9.78 -6.84 -2.88
CA LEU A 58 -10.02 -6.87 -1.43
C LEU A 58 -10.64 -8.20 -0.96
N ARG A 59 -11.47 -8.82 -1.80
CA ARG A 59 -12.09 -10.13 -1.48
C ARG A 59 -11.15 -11.31 -1.71
N SER A 60 -10.28 -11.24 -2.72
CA SER A 60 -9.57 -12.40 -3.25
C SER A 60 -8.06 -12.41 -3.04
N VAL A 61 -7.42 -11.27 -2.69
CA VAL A 61 -5.98 -11.24 -2.46
C VAL A 61 -5.57 -12.26 -1.38
N GLU A 62 -4.46 -12.94 -1.60
CA GLU A 62 -4.00 -14.05 -0.77
C GLU A 62 -3.93 -13.70 0.71
N SER A 63 -3.28 -12.58 1.04
CA SER A 63 -3.13 -12.10 2.41
C SER A 63 -3.53 -10.64 2.53
N LEU A 64 -4.29 -10.33 3.57
CA LEU A 64 -4.77 -8.98 3.87
C LEU A 64 -4.55 -8.66 5.35
N VAL A 65 -3.78 -7.61 5.60
CA VAL A 65 -3.45 -7.14 6.95
C VAL A 65 -3.96 -5.71 7.11
N VAL A 66 -4.58 -5.42 8.23
CA VAL A 66 -5.10 -4.08 8.52
C VAL A 66 -4.41 -3.47 9.74
N ALA A 67 -4.30 -2.16 9.74
CA ALA A 67 -3.87 -1.37 10.87
C ALA A 67 -5.05 -0.57 11.42
N ARG A 68 -5.23 -0.62 12.75
CA ARG A 68 -6.25 0.15 13.46
C ARG A 68 -5.59 1.04 14.52
N HIS A 69 -6.17 2.20 14.72
CA HIS A 69 -5.77 3.13 15.77
C HIS A 69 -7.02 3.62 16.50
N GLY A 70 -7.10 3.36 17.80
CA GLY A 70 -8.31 3.67 18.58
C GLY A 70 -9.58 2.99 18.03
N GLY A 71 -9.47 1.76 17.51
CA GLY A 71 -10.58 1.03 16.89
C GLY A 71 -10.90 1.44 15.44
N ARG A 72 -10.37 2.58 14.97
CA ARG A 72 -10.57 3.07 13.59
C ARG A 72 -9.60 2.38 12.64
N LEU A 73 -10.08 1.98 11.47
CA LEU A 73 -9.22 1.53 10.37
C LEU A 73 -8.38 2.72 9.86
N VAL A 74 -7.06 2.57 9.87
CA VAL A 74 -6.13 3.62 9.45
C VAL A 74 -5.27 3.23 8.25
N GLY A 75 -5.22 1.97 7.90
CA GLY A 75 -4.51 1.48 6.73
C GLY A 75 -4.68 -0.02 6.54
N PHE A 76 -4.31 -0.49 5.36
CA PHE A 76 -4.26 -1.91 5.03
C PHE A 76 -3.20 -2.22 3.98
N ILE A 77 -2.78 -3.47 3.94
CA ILE A 77 -1.87 -4.01 2.94
C ILE A 77 -2.39 -5.35 2.44
N GLY A 78 -2.43 -5.51 1.12
CA GLY A 78 -2.77 -6.75 0.44
C GLY A 78 -1.54 -7.32 -0.26
N MET A 79 -1.34 -8.62 -0.14
CA MET A 79 -0.16 -9.31 -0.63
C MET A 79 -0.54 -10.59 -1.36
N GLU A 80 0.20 -10.90 -2.41
CA GLU A 80 0.06 -12.12 -3.19
C GLU A 80 1.39 -12.49 -3.83
N ASN A 81 1.76 -13.77 -3.82
CA ASN A 81 2.99 -14.28 -4.42
C ASN A 81 4.25 -13.48 -4.02
N ARG A 82 4.41 -13.18 -2.73
CA ARG A 82 5.53 -12.39 -2.18
C ARG A 82 5.61 -10.96 -2.71
N LYS A 83 4.51 -10.44 -3.25
CA LYS A 83 4.40 -9.10 -3.79
C LYS A 83 3.39 -8.29 -3.00
N ILE A 84 3.73 -7.03 -2.72
CA ILE A 84 2.78 -6.06 -2.20
C ILE A 84 1.90 -5.60 -3.37
N GLU A 85 0.62 -5.97 -3.32
CA GLU A 85 -0.35 -5.61 -4.36
C GLU A 85 -1.11 -4.33 -4.03
N MET A 86 -1.35 -4.09 -2.74
CA MET A 86 -2.06 -2.91 -2.26
C MET A 86 -1.44 -2.43 -0.95
N LEU A 87 -1.23 -1.13 -0.82
CA LEU A 87 -0.88 -0.48 0.44
C LEU A 87 -1.52 0.90 0.46
N PHE A 88 -2.48 1.08 1.34
CA PHE A 88 -3.19 2.33 1.49
C PHE A 88 -3.32 2.72 2.96
N VAL A 89 -3.20 4.02 3.20
CA VAL A 89 -3.33 4.63 4.53
C VAL A 89 -4.39 5.74 4.44
N SER A 90 -5.19 5.88 5.49
CA SER A 90 -6.15 6.99 5.59
C SER A 90 -5.42 8.34 5.48
N PRO A 91 -5.95 9.30 4.69
CA PRO A 91 -5.32 10.60 4.53
C PRO A 91 -5.06 11.34 5.84
N ASP A 92 -5.92 11.16 6.84
CA ASP A 92 -5.75 11.77 8.17
C ASP A 92 -4.48 11.29 8.90
N TYR A 93 -3.91 10.18 8.44
CA TYR A 93 -2.72 9.53 9.04
C TYR A 93 -1.52 9.49 8.10
N PHE A 94 -1.53 10.24 7.01
CA PHE A 94 -0.36 10.38 6.15
C PHE A 94 0.82 10.96 6.94
N GLY A 95 2.02 10.41 6.72
CA GLY A 95 3.23 10.84 7.41
C GLY A 95 3.35 10.38 8.88
N CYS A 96 2.42 9.57 9.37
CA CYS A 96 2.44 9.05 10.75
C CYS A 96 3.25 7.73 10.90
N GLY A 97 3.77 7.18 9.82
CA GLY A 97 4.55 5.94 9.83
C GLY A 97 3.73 4.65 9.72
N PHE A 98 2.42 4.72 9.54
CA PHE A 98 1.56 3.53 9.47
C PHE A 98 1.80 2.70 8.21
N GLY A 99 2.05 3.36 7.08
CA GLY A 99 2.44 2.67 5.84
C GLY A 99 3.72 1.86 6.01
N ARG A 100 4.71 2.43 6.71
CA ARG A 100 5.96 1.74 7.02
C ARG A 100 5.73 0.51 7.91
N VAL A 101 4.91 0.63 8.95
CA VAL A 101 4.58 -0.51 9.83
C VAL A 101 3.96 -1.65 9.02
N LEU A 102 3.01 -1.35 8.14
CA LEU A 102 2.37 -2.36 7.28
C LEU A 102 3.36 -2.99 6.30
N ALA A 103 4.21 -2.19 5.65
CA ALA A 103 5.21 -2.71 4.73
C ALA A 103 6.26 -3.58 5.44
N GLU A 104 6.68 -3.22 6.65
CA GLU A 104 7.59 -4.03 7.46
C GLU A 104 6.95 -5.37 7.85
N VAL A 105 5.67 -5.41 8.18
CA VAL A 105 4.94 -6.66 8.42
C VAL A 105 4.94 -7.52 7.15
N ALA A 106 4.63 -6.94 5.99
CA ALA A 106 4.66 -7.66 4.72
C ALA A 106 6.02 -8.30 4.42
N VAL A 107 7.09 -7.57 4.64
CA VAL A 107 8.45 -8.07 4.41
C VAL A 107 8.84 -9.13 5.42
N ARG A 108 8.67 -8.88 6.71
CA ARG A 108 9.20 -9.74 7.78
C ARG A 108 8.36 -10.98 8.04
N GLU A 109 7.04 -10.85 7.96
CA GLU A 109 6.12 -11.94 8.33
C GLU A 109 5.58 -12.69 7.11
N TYR A 110 5.41 -12.01 5.97
CA TYR A 110 4.87 -12.60 4.74
C TYR A 110 5.92 -12.83 3.64
N GLY A 111 7.15 -12.43 3.87
CA GLY A 111 8.25 -12.66 2.94
C GLY A 111 8.12 -11.87 1.64
N CYS A 112 7.42 -10.74 1.64
CA CYS A 112 7.28 -9.89 0.46
C CYS A 112 8.63 -9.31 0.03
N ARG A 113 8.90 -9.39 -1.27
CA ARG A 113 10.13 -8.89 -1.89
C ARG A 113 9.89 -7.99 -3.08
N TYR A 114 8.67 -7.91 -3.59
CA TYR A 114 8.34 -7.21 -4.82
C TYR A 114 7.23 -6.20 -4.62
N VAL A 115 7.28 -5.12 -5.38
CA VAL A 115 6.20 -4.13 -5.51
C VAL A 115 6.28 -3.46 -6.87
N ASP A 116 5.12 -3.17 -7.46
CA ASP A 116 5.02 -2.32 -8.64
C ASP A 116 4.53 -0.93 -8.23
N VAL A 117 5.21 0.10 -8.70
CA VAL A 117 4.89 1.49 -8.41
C VAL A 117 4.66 2.24 -9.71
N ASN A 118 3.56 2.99 -9.80
CA ASN A 118 3.34 3.85 -10.95
C ASN A 118 4.42 4.94 -11.03
N VAL A 119 5.01 5.11 -12.21
CA VAL A 119 6.05 6.13 -12.46
C VAL A 119 5.54 7.54 -12.11
N GLN A 120 4.26 7.79 -12.27
CA GLN A 120 3.61 9.07 -11.96
C GLN A 120 3.36 9.28 -10.46
N ASN A 121 3.75 8.33 -9.60
CA ASN A 121 3.70 8.41 -8.15
C ASN A 121 5.11 8.37 -7.54
N PRO A 122 5.91 9.45 -7.64
CA PRO A 122 7.28 9.48 -7.13
C PRO A 122 7.35 9.34 -5.60
N GLN A 123 6.32 9.73 -4.87
CA GLN A 123 6.29 9.59 -3.41
C GLN A 123 6.24 8.12 -2.99
N ALA A 124 5.48 7.29 -3.70
CA ALA A 124 5.46 5.85 -3.46
C ALA A 124 6.82 5.21 -3.80
N ALA A 125 7.43 5.59 -4.91
CA ALA A 125 8.76 5.11 -5.28
C ALA A 125 9.81 5.46 -4.22
N ASP A 126 9.81 6.67 -3.70
CA ASP A 126 10.70 7.11 -2.63
C ASP A 126 10.44 6.37 -1.33
N PHE A 127 9.19 6.14 -0.99
CA PHE A 127 8.79 5.36 0.17
C PHE A 127 9.40 3.95 0.13
N TYR A 128 9.25 3.23 -0.99
CA TYR A 128 9.80 1.89 -1.13
C TYR A 128 11.33 1.88 -1.20
N ARG A 129 11.96 2.89 -1.82
CA ARG A 129 13.43 3.02 -1.80
C ARG A 129 13.97 3.16 -0.39
N ARG A 130 13.31 3.91 0.48
CA ARG A 130 13.70 4.04 1.90
C ARG A 130 13.59 2.74 2.68
N LEU A 131 12.73 1.81 2.22
CA LEU A 131 12.59 0.48 2.79
C LEU A 131 13.60 -0.54 2.22
N GLY A 132 14.43 -0.14 1.28
CA GLY A 132 15.46 -0.98 0.68
C GLY A 132 15.08 -1.60 -0.66
N PHE A 133 13.94 -1.23 -1.24
CA PHE A 133 13.56 -1.66 -2.58
C PHE A 133 14.36 -0.90 -3.66
N ARG A 134 14.68 -1.59 -4.74
CA ARG A 134 15.37 -1.05 -5.92
C ARG A 134 14.61 -1.40 -7.18
N VAL A 135 14.58 -0.47 -8.14
CA VAL A 135 14.01 -0.71 -9.46
C VAL A 135 14.88 -1.70 -10.22
N PHE A 136 14.29 -2.75 -10.74
CA PHE A 136 14.96 -3.73 -11.59
C PHE A 136 14.38 -3.80 -13.01
N GLU A 137 13.15 -3.32 -13.20
CA GLU A 137 12.48 -3.30 -14.48
C GLU A 137 11.51 -2.11 -14.58
N ARG A 138 11.27 -1.64 -15.78
CA ARG A 138 10.23 -0.66 -16.10
C ARG A 138 9.30 -1.26 -17.14
N SER A 139 8.00 -1.14 -16.91
CA SER A 139 6.96 -1.46 -17.89
C SER A 139 6.28 -0.19 -18.35
N GLU A 140 6.00 -0.05 -19.65
CA GLU A 140 5.28 1.10 -20.20
C GLU A 140 3.78 1.03 -19.96
N THR A 141 3.27 -0.13 -19.52
CA THR A 141 1.86 -0.34 -19.21
C THR A 141 1.71 -0.99 -17.83
N ASP A 142 0.55 -0.81 -17.22
CA ASP A 142 0.15 -1.54 -16.03
C ASP A 142 -0.19 -3.02 -16.34
N GLY A 143 -0.55 -3.80 -15.32
CA GLY A 143 -0.91 -5.21 -15.47
C GLY A 143 -2.17 -5.47 -16.32
N GLN A 144 -2.94 -4.43 -16.63
CA GLN A 144 -4.13 -4.47 -17.47
C GLN A 144 -3.92 -3.83 -18.86
N ARG A 145 -2.65 -3.55 -19.22
CA ARG A 145 -2.24 -2.88 -20.46
C ARG A 145 -2.74 -1.45 -20.64
N ASN A 146 -3.13 -0.78 -19.54
CA ASN A 146 -3.40 0.66 -19.58
C ASN A 146 -2.09 1.46 -19.69
N PRO A 147 -2.13 2.70 -20.23
CA PRO A 147 -0.93 3.53 -20.41
C PRO A 147 -0.46 4.17 -19.09
N PHE A 148 -0.27 3.37 -18.05
CA PHE A 148 0.28 3.77 -16.76
C PHE A 148 1.61 3.05 -16.54
N PRO A 149 2.75 3.68 -16.88
CA PRO A 149 4.05 3.05 -16.72
C PRO A 149 4.35 2.66 -15.27
N LEU A 150 4.93 1.49 -15.10
CA LEU A 150 5.28 0.93 -13.79
C LEU A 150 6.79 0.81 -13.61
N LEU A 151 7.24 1.10 -12.39
CA LEU A 151 8.54 0.68 -11.88
C LEU A 151 8.35 -0.63 -11.12
N ARG A 152 9.01 -1.69 -11.56
CA ARG A 152 9.06 -2.95 -10.81
C ARG A 152 10.24 -2.90 -9.86
N MET A 153 9.96 -3.06 -8.57
CA MET A 153 10.95 -2.92 -7.52
C MET A 153 11.10 -4.23 -6.76
N GLU A 154 12.33 -4.51 -6.34
CA GLU A 154 12.70 -5.66 -5.55
C GLU A 154 13.42 -5.22 -4.28
N LEU A 155 13.11 -5.87 -3.15
CA LEU A 155 13.83 -5.66 -1.91
C LEU A 155 15.24 -6.26 -2.02
N VAL A 156 16.24 -5.41 -1.92
CA VAL A 156 17.64 -5.83 -1.88
C VAL A 156 18.02 -6.11 -0.43
N GLU A 157 18.47 -7.32 -0.16
CA GLU A 157 19.10 -7.62 1.12
C GLU A 157 20.38 -6.78 1.24
N CYS A 158 20.49 -5.99 2.32
CA CYS A 158 21.79 -5.50 2.69
C CYS A 158 22.63 -6.74 2.99
N CYS A 159 23.63 -7.01 2.13
CA CYS A 159 24.73 -7.89 2.53
C CYS A 159 25.33 -7.25 3.76
N ASN A 160 24.97 -7.74 4.95
CA ASN A 160 25.81 -7.58 6.10
C ASN A 160 27.03 -8.46 5.83
N ASP A 161 27.95 -7.94 5.05
CA ASP A 161 29.31 -8.46 5.06
C ASP A 161 29.86 -8.25 6.46
N ILE A 162 30.18 -9.33 7.07
CA ILE A 162 30.79 -9.59 8.37
C ILE A 162 32.01 -8.71 8.60
#